data_798ff3b1f99286c91de902d220eab664
#
_entry.id   798ff3b1f99286c91de902d220eab664
#
_cell.length_a   1.000
_cell.length_b   1.000
_cell.length_c   1.000
_cell.angle_alpha   90.00
_cell.angle_beta   90.00
_cell.angle_gamma   90.00
#
_symmetry.space_group_name_H-M   'P 1'
#
loop_
_entity.id
_entity.type
_entity.pdbx_description
1 polymer ?
#
loop_
_entity_poly.entity_id
_entity_poly.type
_entity_poly.pdbx_seq_one_letter_code
_entity_poly.pdbx_strand_id
1 'polypeptide(L)'
;MDENLIIDHDSWAYSLPKTRTAGKITVGEIPGALPFTGVRNPVTASSISQKVMLTYKTAANNWIPKVGAVESLAEAAVAQEALSSGKFHDVEFQPISFEYLHPSGNVRTHTIDFRLTLNSGQRCFVFVRNSSSLKKPRVKEEIEAIKQAAPTTEAHTFAVIDADGYSRARRDNLRRMYWLTTFEADAEADAIVKAVAFDLKTLWRVSDLFDVIDLPNGRTMKASLRLIARGVLCADMNAVIGSPSRIWRPTI
;
A
#
# COMPACT_ATOMS: atom_id res chain seq x y z
N MET A 1 -51.44 13.84 -6.64
CA MET A 1 -50.28 13.33 -5.89
C MET A 1 -49.90 12.02 -6.56
N ASP A 2 -48.82 12.05 -7.36
CA ASP A 2 -48.36 10.88 -8.09
C ASP A 2 -47.70 9.87 -7.12
N GLU A 3 -48.42 8.77 -6.91
CA GLU A 3 -47.99 7.65 -5.99
C GLU A 3 -46.96 6.69 -6.62
N ASN A 4 -46.22 7.09 -7.64
CA ASN A 4 -45.33 6.18 -8.38
C ASN A 4 -43.84 6.57 -8.36
N LEU A 5 -43.36 7.15 -7.26
CA LEU A 5 -41.93 7.26 -7.03
C LEU A 5 -41.44 6.11 -6.14
N ILE A 6 -41.71 4.86 -6.54
CA ILE A 6 -40.90 3.71 -6.06
C ILE A 6 -39.55 3.86 -6.76
N ILE A 7 -38.59 4.40 -6.03
CA ILE A 7 -37.20 4.38 -6.45
C ILE A 7 -36.78 2.91 -6.39
N ASP A 8 -36.86 2.22 -7.52
CA ASP A 8 -36.34 0.88 -7.68
C ASP A 8 -34.81 0.98 -7.59
N HIS A 9 -34.26 0.57 -6.45
CA HIS A 9 -32.81 0.55 -6.22
C HIS A 9 -32.06 -0.30 -7.25
N ASP A 10 -32.72 -1.25 -7.89
CA ASP A 10 -32.09 -2.09 -8.92
C ASP A 10 -31.99 -1.36 -10.27
N SER A 11 -32.79 -0.32 -10.52
CA SER A 11 -32.70 0.49 -11.74
C SER A 11 -31.42 1.35 -11.78
N TRP A 12 -30.77 1.60 -10.65
CA TRP A 12 -29.48 2.30 -10.56
C TRP A 12 -28.33 1.53 -11.23
N ALA A 13 -28.48 0.24 -11.46
CA ALA A 13 -27.50 -0.58 -12.16
C ALA A 13 -27.43 -0.25 -13.67
N TYR A 14 -28.44 0.39 -14.25
CA TYR A 14 -28.59 0.55 -15.69
C TYR A 14 -28.36 1.96 -16.23
N SER A 15 -28.36 2.97 -15.41
CA SER A 15 -28.07 4.34 -15.84
C SER A 15 -27.56 5.19 -14.69
N LEU A 16 -26.34 4.91 -14.26
CA LEU A 16 -25.64 5.91 -13.46
C LEU A 16 -25.65 7.22 -14.25
N PRO A 17 -26.21 8.32 -13.70
CA PRO A 17 -26.14 9.60 -14.36
C PRO A 17 -24.67 9.84 -14.70
N LYS A 18 -24.37 10.24 -15.95
CA LYS A 18 -23.02 10.66 -16.34
C LYS A 18 -22.65 11.82 -15.42
N THR A 19 -22.05 11.50 -14.28
CA THR A 19 -21.52 12.51 -13.37
C THR A 19 -20.51 13.31 -14.15
N ARG A 20 -20.61 14.63 -14.11
CA ARG A 20 -19.57 15.51 -14.63
C ARG A 20 -18.24 15.00 -14.12
N THR A 21 -17.21 14.97 -14.98
CA THR A 21 -15.85 14.60 -14.59
C THR A 21 -15.51 15.36 -13.33
N ALA A 22 -15.33 14.65 -12.22
CA ALA A 22 -15.09 15.29 -10.95
C ALA A 22 -13.78 16.08 -11.04
N GLY A 23 -13.82 17.35 -10.62
CA GLY A 23 -12.64 18.21 -10.61
C GLY A 23 -11.48 17.58 -9.83
N LYS A 24 -10.26 17.81 -10.28
CA LYS A 24 -9.06 17.42 -9.53
C LYS A 24 -8.97 18.28 -8.27
N ILE A 25 -8.59 17.66 -7.17
CA ILE A 25 -8.29 18.37 -5.91
C ILE A 25 -6.81 18.67 -5.91
N THR A 26 -6.46 19.95 -5.89
CA THR A 26 -5.07 20.38 -5.72
C THR A 26 -4.70 20.27 -4.24
N VAL A 27 -3.67 19.51 -3.94
CA VAL A 27 -3.10 19.45 -2.60
C VAL A 27 -2.30 20.73 -2.38
N GLY A 28 -2.65 21.49 -1.37
CA GLY A 28 -1.86 22.66 -0.95
C GLY A 28 -0.47 22.23 -0.43
N GLU A 29 0.42 23.18 -0.29
CA GLU A 29 1.72 22.95 0.35
C GLU A 29 1.52 22.50 1.80
N ILE A 30 2.22 21.43 2.17
CA ILE A 30 2.27 20.94 3.55
C ILE A 30 3.61 21.41 4.13
N PRO A 31 3.62 22.31 5.14
CA PRO A 31 4.85 22.78 5.73
C PRO A 31 5.74 21.62 6.21
N GLY A 32 7.01 21.65 5.81
CA GLY A 32 7.99 20.62 6.16
C GLY A 32 7.90 19.31 5.37
N ALA A 33 7.06 19.24 4.35
CA ALA A 33 6.99 18.10 3.44
C ALA A 33 7.29 18.51 2.00
N LEU A 34 8.02 17.65 1.28
CA LEU A 34 8.21 17.78 -0.16
C LEU A 34 6.87 17.54 -0.89
N PRO A 35 6.61 18.27 -1.98
CA PRO A 35 5.37 18.13 -2.73
C PRO A 35 5.24 16.77 -3.40
N PHE A 36 4.02 16.44 -3.81
CA PHE A 36 3.75 15.32 -4.69
C PHE A 36 4.35 15.55 -6.09
N THR A 37 5.12 14.59 -6.59
CA THR A 37 5.86 14.71 -7.87
C THR A 37 5.39 13.70 -8.93
N GLY A 38 4.28 12.97 -8.68
CA GLY A 38 3.74 12.03 -9.67
C GLY A 38 3.26 12.74 -10.94
N VAL A 39 3.44 12.09 -12.08
CA VAL A 39 3.05 12.63 -13.40
C VAL A 39 1.53 12.80 -13.56
N ARG A 40 0.75 12.11 -12.74
CA ARG A 40 -0.70 12.22 -12.68
C ARG A 40 -1.17 12.43 -11.25
N ASN A 41 -1.97 13.46 -11.00
CA ASN A 41 -2.64 13.63 -9.70
C ASN A 41 -3.85 12.68 -9.64
N PRO A 42 -3.84 11.64 -8.77
CA PRO A 42 -4.94 10.70 -8.62
C PRO A 42 -6.10 11.26 -7.79
N VAL A 43 -5.90 12.36 -7.07
CA VAL A 43 -6.92 12.92 -6.16
C VAL A 43 -7.96 13.67 -6.94
N THR A 44 -9.18 13.12 -6.97
CA THR A 44 -10.35 13.71 -7.63
C THR A 44 -11.51 13.74 -6.66
N ALA A 45 -12.47 14.66 -6.88
CA ALA A 45 -13.70 14.74 -6.10
C ALA A 45 -14.71 13.59 -6.39
N SER A 46 -14.30 12.57 -7.16
CA SER A 46 -15.12 11.40 -7.44
C SER A 46 -15.32 10.54 -6.20
N SER A 47 -16.56 10.15 -5.92
CA SER A 47 -16.94 9.27 -4.81
C SER A 47 -16.74 7.76 -5.09
N ILE A 48 -16.35 7.37 -6.33
CA ILE A 48 -16.30 5.96 -6.75
C ILE A 48 -15.22 5.17 -6.00
N SER A 49 -14.13 5.82 -5.60
CA SER A 49 -13.07 5.19 -4.80
C SER A 49 -12.52 6.16 -3.77
N GLN A 50 -12.13 5.62 -2.63
CA GLN A 50 -11.55 6.38 -1.53
C GLN A 50 -10.11 6.75 -1.88
N LYS A 51 -9.88 8.01 -2.23
CA LYS A 51 -8.55 8.55 -2.50
C LYS A 51 -7.78 8.69 -1.19
N VAL A 52 -6.51 8.35 -1.20
CA VAL A 52 -5.66 8.43 0.00
C VAL A 52 -4.45 9.29 -0.29
N MET A 53 -4.20 10.19 0.63
CA MET A 53 -2.97 10.96 0.71
C MET A 53 -2.20 10.55 1.95
N LEU A 54 -0.90 10.44 1.83
CA LEU A 54 -0.01 10.12 2.95
C LEU A 54 1.29 10.93 2.81
N THR A 55 1.95 11.18 3.93
CA THR A 55 3.30 11.71 3.96
C THR A 55 4.27 10.58 4.26
N TYR A 56 5.28 10.37 3.47
CA TYR A 56 6.22 9.27 3.61
C TYR A 56 7.67 9.73 3.62
N LYS A 57 8.56 8.88 4.10
CA LYS A 57 9.99 9.12 4.19
C LYS A 57 10.74 7.95 3.59
N THR A 58 11.71 8.23 2.73
CA THR A 58 12.61 7.23 2.14
C THR A 58 14.04 7.74 2.15
N ALA A 59 15.02 6.86 1.93
CA ALA A 59 16.42 7.25 1.80
C ALA A 59 16.63 8.19 0.61
N ALA A 60 15.90 7.98 -0.50
CA ALA A 60 15.99 8.80 -1.70
C ALA A 60 15.57 10.26 -1.48
N ASN A 61 14.67 10.51 -0.54
CA ASN A 61 14.28 11.88 -0.16
C ASN A 61 14.98 12.38 1.12
N ASN A 62 16.11 11.76 1.49
CA ASN A 62 16.90 12.11 2.68
C ASN A 62 16.07 12.09 3.97
N TRP A 63 15.07 11.19 4.05
CA TRP A 63 14.15 11.06 5.17
C TRP A 63 13.30 12.31 5.45
N ILE A 64 13.29 13.28 4.52
CA ILE A 64 12.38 14.43 4.56
C ILE A 64 10.97 13.92 4.21
N PRO A 65 9.93 14.29 4.95
CA PRO A 65 8.57 13.92 4.60
C PRO A 65 8.24 14.35 3.16
N LYS A 66 7.60 13.47 2.38
CA LYS A 66 7.14 13.76 1.02
C LYS A 66 5.69 13.34 0.88
N VAL A 67 4.91 14.07 0.10
CA VAL A 67 3.51 13.75 -0.15
C VAL A 67 3.41 12.63 -1.19
N GLY A 68 2.66 11.58 -0.87
CA GLY A 68 2.20 10.53 -1.78
C GLY A 68 0.70 10.57 -1.94
N ALA A 69 0.20 10.18 -3.10
CA ALA A 69 -1.24 10.14 -3.37
C ALA A 69 -1.59 8.92 -4.23
N VAL A 70 -2.70 8.26 -3.91
CA VAL A 70 -3.19 7.04 -4.56
C VAL A 70 -4.70 7.04 -4.75
N GLU A 71 -5.19 6.21 -5.68
CA GLU A 71 -6.60 6.16 -6.06
C GLU A 71 -7.47 5.26 -5.18
N SER A 72 -6.86 4.39 -4.37
CA SER A 72 -7.59 3.40 -3.58
C SER A 72 -6.91 3.06 -2.26
N LEU A 73 -7.70 2.50 -1.32
CA LEU A 73 -7.18 1.94 -0.06
C LEU A 73 -6.23 0.76 -0.27
N ALA A 74 -6.41 -0.01 -1.34
CA ALA A 74 -5.52 -1.13 -1.64
C ALA A 74 -4.15 -0.62 -2.09
N GLU A 75 -4.10 0.36 -2.98
CA GLU A 75 -2.84 1.02 -3.35
C GLU A 75 -2.16 1.65 -2.13
N ALA A 76 -2.92 2.33 -1.24
CA ALA A 76 -2.37 2.86 0.00
C ALA A 76 -1.72 1.77 0.85
N ALA A 77 -2.36 0.60 0.97
CA ALA A 77 -1.82 -0.52 1.74
C ALA A 77 -0.56 -1.12 1.10
N VAL A 78 -0.50 -1.23 -0.23
CA VAL A 78 0.71 -1.65 -0.96
C VAL A 78 1.87 -0.69 -0.68
N ALA A 79 1.62 0.62 -0.76
CA ALA A 79 2.63 1.62 -0.44
C ALA A 79 3.08 1.53 1.03
N GLN A 80 2.15 1.39 1.97
CA GLN A 80 2.44 1.26 3.40
C GLN A 80 3.26 0.01 3.72
N GLU A 81 2.96 -1.13 3.06
CA GLU A 81 3.74 -2.36 3.19
C GLU A 81 5.18 -2.15 2.69
N ALA A 82 5.35 -1.56 1.52
CA ALA A 82 6.67 -1.26 0.99
C ALA A 82 7.47 -0.33 1.92
N LEU A 83 6.89 0.79 2.31
CA LEU A 83 7.51 1.81 3.17
C LEU A 83 7.88 1.27 4.56
N SER A 84 7.08 0.34 5.11
CA SER A 84 7.32 -0.23 6.44
C SER A 84 8.35 -1.35 6.45
N SER A 85 8.61 -1.98 5.31
CA SER A 85 9.44 -3.19 5.20
C SER A 85 10.93 -2.97 5.43
N GLY A 86 11.41 -1.73 5.24
CA GLY A 86 12.85 -1.40 5.27
C GLY A 86 13.65 -1.96 4.10
N LYS A 87 13.00 -2.53 3.08
CA LYS A 87 13.66 -3.17 1.92
C LYS A 87 13.91 -2.22 0.75
N PHE A 88 13.21 -1.08 0.75
CA PHE A 88 13.21 -0.15 -0.38
C PHE A 88 13.96 1.14 -0.05
N HIS A 89 14.82 1.52 -0.97
CA HIS A 89 15.50 2.81 -1.00
C HIS A 89 14.54 3.94 -1.34
N ASP A 90 13.59 3.68 -2.27
CA ASP A 90 12.57 4.63 -2.67
C ASP A 90 11.23 3.96 -3.02
N VAL A 91 10.16 4.73 -2.83
CA VAL A 91 8.79 4.41 -3.23
C VAL A 91 8.21 5.63 -3.94
N GLU A 92 8.08 5.56 -5.26
CA GLU A 92 7.56 6.66 -6.07
C GLU A 92 6.12 6.38 -6.46
N PHE A 93 5.28 7.40 -6.34
CA PHE A 93 3.85 7.36 -6.62
C PHE A 93 3.58 7.95 -7.99
N GLN A 94 2.87 7.25 -8.86
CA GLN A 94 2.54 7.68 -10.23
C GLN A 94 3.78 8.17 -10.99
N PRO A 95 4.90 7.38 -11.02
CA PRO A 95 6.22 7.89 -11.43
C PRO A 95 6.32 8.24 -12.90
N ILE A 96 5.58 7.52 -13.76
CA ILE A 96 5.67 7.63 -15.22
C ILE A 96 4.35 7.27 -15.89
N SER A 97 4.09 7.92 -17.02
CA SER A 97 3.06 7.53 -17.99
C SER A 97 3.72 7.22 -19.33
N PHE A 98 3.24 6.21 -20.03
CA PHE A 98 3.72 5.84 -21.37
C PHE A 98 2.56 5.32 -22.22
N GLU A 99 2.76 5.36 -23.53
CA GLU A 99 1.79 4.82 -24.50
C GLU A 99 2.02 3.33 -24.71
N TYR A 100 0.94 2.61 -24.93
CA TYR A 100 0.93 1.21 -25.29
C TYR A 100 -0.13 0.90 -26.34
N LEU A 101 0.09 -0.12 -27.15
CA LEU A 101 -0.90 -0.61 -28.11
C LEU A 101 -1.89 -1.53 -27.38
N HIS A 102 -3.10 -1.04 -27.18
CA HIS A 102 -4.18 -1.82 -26.57
C HIS A 102 -4.58 -2.98 -27.48
N PRO A 103 -4.98 -4.17 -26.97
CA PRO A 103 -5.40 -5.32 -27.78
C PRO A 103 -6.52 -5.04 -28.81
N SER A 104 -7.28 -3.96 -28.64
CA SER A 104 -8.26 -3.47 -29.63
C SER A 104 -7.67 -2.70 -30.81
N GLY A 105 -6.34 -2.57 -30.90
CA GLY A 105 -5.65 -1.83 -31.97
C GLY A 105 -5.48 -0.33 -31.75
N ASN A 106 -5.97 0.22 -30.64
CA ASN A 106 -5.84 1.66 -30.35
C ASN A 106 -4.63 1.92 -29.44
N VAL A 107 -3.93 3.02 -29.67
CA VAL A 107 -2.91 3.52 -28.74
C VAL A 107 -3.61 4.13 -27.51
N ARG A 108 -3.14 3.77 -26.33
CA ARG A 108 -3.61 4.29 -25.04
C ARG A 108 -2.45 4.67 -24.15
N THR A 109 -2.68 5.58 -23.23
CA THR A 109 -1.73 5.97 -22.20
C THR A 109 -1.99 5.20 -20.91
N HIS A 110 -0.94 4.65 -20.31
CA HIS A 110 -0.98 4.04 -18.98
C HIS A 110 -0.07 4.79 -18.02
N THR A 111 -0.54 4.99 -16.79
CA THR A 111 0.25 5.53 -15.68
C THR A 111 0.50 4.42 -14.68
N ILE A 112 1.76 4.15 -14.36
CA ILE A 112 2.17 3.16 -13.35
C ILE A 112 1.78 3.65 -11.96
N ASP A 113 1.26 2.75 -11.11
CA ASP A 113 0.87 3.12 -9.74
C ASP A 113 2.08 3.42 -8.87
N PHE A 114 3.11 2.55 -8.91
CA PHE A 114 4.35 2.74 -8.15
C PHE A 114 5.58 2.32 -8.93
N ARG A 115 6.71 2.98 -8.61
CA ARG A 115 8.04 2.45 -8.87
C ARG A 115 8.72 2.24 -7.52
N LEU A 116 9.08 0.98 -7.23
CA LEU A 116 9.79 0.59 -6.04
C LEU A 116 11.26 0.40 -6.38
N THR A 117 12.15 1.10 -5.68
CA THR A 117 13.59 0.93 -5.78
C THR A 117 14.09 0.17 -4.55
N LEU A 118 14.57 -1.04 -4.73
CA LEU A 118 15.17 -1.84 -3.66
C LEU A 118 16.47 -1.21 -3.15
N ASN A 119 16.91 -1.54 -1.95
CA ASN A 119 18.21 -1.13 -1.42
C ASN A 119 19.40 -1.65 -2.27
N SER A 120 19.18 -2.67 -3.10
CA SER A 120 20.15 -3.16 -4.10
C SER A 120 20.25 -2.29 -5.36
N GLY A 121 19.39 -1.28 -5.52
CA GLY A 121 19.26 -0.47 -6.73
C GLY A 121 18.32 -1.06 -7.79
N GLN A 122 17.83 -2.28 -7.62
CA GLN A 122 16.83 -2.86 -8.53
C GLN A 122 15.51 -2.09 -8.44
N ARG A 123 14.92 -1.81 -9.61
CA ARG A 123 13.66 -1.09 -9.74
C ARG A 123 12.56 -2.00 -10.27
N CYS A 124 11.37 -1.89 -9.68
CA CYS A 124 10.19 -2.65 -10.06
C CYS A 124 9.01 -1.71 -10.27
N PHE A 125 8.36 -1.79 -11.43
CA PHE A 125 7.04 -1.21 -11.62
C PHE A 125 5.99 -2.07 -10.96
N VAL A 126 5.05 -1.42 -10.28
CA VAL A 126 3.94 -2.08 -9.59
C VAL A 126 2.62 -1.54 -10.14
N PHE A 127 1.74 -2.46 -10.48
CA PHE A 127 0.40 -2.22 -10.96
C PHE A 127 -0.61 -2.96 -10.08
N VAL A 128 -1.56 -2.23 -9.50
CA VAL A 128 -2.52 -2.77 -8.53
C VAL A 128 -3.89 -2.92 -9.18
N ARG A 129 -4.48 -4.12 -9.15
CA ARG A 129 -5.79 -4.41 -9.74
C ARG A 129 -6.59 -5.39 -8.89
N ASN A 130 -7.92 -5.28 -8.94
CA ASN A 130 -8.82 -6.20 -8.26
C ASN A 130 -8.86 -7.57 -8.95
N SER A 131 -9.01 -8.64 -8.18
CA SER A 131 -9.14 -10.03 -8.66
C SER A 131 -10.20 -10.18 -9.75
N SER A 132 -11.35 -9.51 -9.62
CA SER A 132 -12.43 -9.56 -10.59
C SER A 132 -12.01 -9.02 -11.97
N SER A 133 -11.11 -8.04 -12.01
CA SER A 133 -10.50 -7.54 -13.24
C SER A 133 -9.43 -8.50 -13.76
N LEU A 134 -8.55 -8.99 -12.89
CA LEU A 134 -7.45 -9.90 -13.25
C LEU A 134 -7.93 -11.24 -13.84
N LYS A 135 -9.15 -11.68 -13.50
CA LYS A 135 -9.76 -12.90 -14.06
C LYS A 135 -10.22 -12.74 -15.51
N LYS A 136 -10.40 -11.52 -16.01
CA LYS A 136 -10.94 -11.25 -17.36
C LYS A 136 -9.83 -11.44 -18.42
N PRO A 137 -10.02 -12.28 -19.46
CA PRO A 137 -9.00 -12.51 -20.49
C PRO A 137 -8.51 -11.20 -21.13
N ARG A 138 -9.43 -10.32 -21.52
CA ARG A 138 -9.10 -9.01 -22.09
C ARG A 138 -8.19 -8.16 -21.19
N VAL A 139 -8.38 -8.23 -19.88
CA VAL A 139 -7.53 -7.46 -18.93
C VAL A 139 -6.14 -8.08 -18.84
N LYS A 140 -6.02 -9.40 -18.91
CA LYS A 140 -4.71 -10.08 -18.95
C LYS A 140 -3.93 -9.67 -20.20
N GLU A 141 -4.58 -9.69 -21.37
CA GLU A 141 -3.98 -9.23 -22.63
C GLU A 141 -3.55 -7.76 -22.56
N GLU A 142 -4.38 -6.90 -21.96
CA GLU A 142 -4.06 -5.49 -21.74
C GLU A 142 -2.84 -5.32 -20.82
N ILE A 143 -2.77 -6.07 -19.72
CA ILE A 143 -1.63 -6.05 -18.78
C ILE A 143 -0.33 -6.49 -19.49
N GLU A 144 -0.40 -7.53 -20.30
CA GLU A 144 0.79 -7.97 -21.07
C GLU A 144 1.23 -6.91 -22.09
N ALA A 145 0.28 -6.22 -22.75
CA ALA A 145 0.60 -5.13 -23.66
C ALA A 145 1.25 -3.94 -22.92
N ILE A 146 0.74 -3.59 -21.73
CA ILE A 146 1.33 -2.55 -20.86
C ILE A 146 2.74 -2.96 -20.43
N LYS A 147 2.93 -4.20 -19.99
CA LYS A 147 4.21 -4.74 -19.56
C LYS A 147 5.26 -4.73 -20.68
N GLN A 148 4.86 -5.09 -21.90
CA GLN A 148 5.74 -5.07 -23.08
C GLN A 148 6.15 -3.64 -23.48
N ALA A 149 5.25 -2.66 -23.32
CA ALA A 149 5.52 -1.27 -23.63
C ALA A 149 6.26 -0.52 -22.50
N ALA A 150 6.31 -1.10 -21.29
CA ALA A 150 6.95 -0.46 -20.14
C ALA A 150 8.46 -0.22 -20.40
N PRO A 151 8.98 1.01 -20.18
CA PRO A 151 10.37 1.32 -20.49
C PRO A 151 11.33 0.59 -19.54
N THR A 152 12.14 -0.30 -20.11
CA THR A 152 13.11 -1.13 -19.37
C THR A 152 14.26 -0.31 -18.76
N THR A 153 14.49 0.91 -19.25
CA THR A 153 15.45 1.87 -18.66
C THR A 153 14.97 2.41 -17.32
N GLU A 154 13.66 2.38 -17.07
CA GLU A 154 13.05 2.94 -15.85
C GLU A 154 12.79 1.90 -14.77
N ALA A 155 12.59 0.63 -15.13
CA ALA A 155 12.47 -0.47 -14.18
C ALA A 155 12.93 -1.80 -14.79
N HIS A 156 13.51 -2.65 -13.94
CA HIS A 156 14.03 -3.97 -14.33
C HIS A 156 12.95 -5.05 -14.36
N THR A 157 11.91 -4.86 -13.55
CA THR A 157 10.81 -5.82 -13.38
C THR A 157 9.46 -5.13 -13.34
N PHE A 158 8.40 -5.89 -13.58
CA PHE A 158 7.01 -5.43 -13.54
C PHE A 158 6.19 -6.41 -12.71
N ALA A 159 5.55 -5.94 -11.65
CA ALA A 159 4.70 -6.74 -10.77
C ALA A 159 3.24 -6.28 -10.86
N VAL A 160 2.33 -7.24 -10.93
CA VAL A 160 0.89 -7.02 -10.82
C VAL A 160 0.44 -7.50 -9.46
N ILE A 161 -0.17 -6.62 -8.67
CA ILE A 161 -0.63 -6.92 -7.32
C ILE A 161 -2.15 -7.02 -7.31
N ASP A 162 -2.65 -8.12 -6.76
CA ASP A 162 -4.08 -8.32 -6.53
C ASP A 162 -4.52 -7.50 -5.30
N ALA A 163 -5.35 -6.48 -5.55
CA ALA A 163 -5.89 -5.60 -4.53
C ALA A 163 -6.76 -6.34 -3.49
N ASP A 164 -7.44 -7.42 -3.89
CA ASP A 164 -8.32 -8.18 -3.01
C ASP A 164 -7.55 -9.01 -1.98
N GLY A 165 -6.24 -9.25 -2.21
CA GLY A 165 -5.33 -9.81 -1.21
C GLY A 165 -5.08 -8.89 0.00
N TYR A 166 -5.50 -7.63 -0.09
CA TYR A 166 -5.41 -6.64 0.97
C TYR A 166 -6.75 -6.52 1.71
N SER A 167 -7.08 -7.53 2.51
CA SER A 167 -8.29 -7.55 3.36
C SER A 167 -8.37 -6.30 4.26
N ARG A 168 -9.54 -6.00 4.81
CA ARG A 168 -9.71 -4.88 5.74
C ARG A 168 -8.74 -4.97 6.92
N ALA A 169 -8.62 -6.15 7.54
CA ALA A 169 -7.70 -6.37 8.65
C ALA A 169 -6.24 -6.14 8.24
N ARG A 170 -5.81 -6.65 7.07
CA ARG A 170 -4.47 -6.43 6.55
C ARG A 170 -4.19 -4.94 6.34
N ARG A 171 -5.12 -4.20 5.74
CA ARG A 171 -4.97 -2.74 5.55
C ARG A 171 -4.84 -1.99 6.87
N ASP A 172 -5.65 -2.35 7.88
CA ASP A 172 -5.59 -1.74 9.21
C ASP A 172 -4.25 -2.04 9.91
N ASN A 173 -3.75 -3.28 9.81
CA ASN A 173 -2.44 -3.65 10.32
C ASN A 173 -1.32 -2.86 9.63
N LEU A 174 -1.31 -2.81 8.30
CA LEU A 174 -0.30 -2.09 7.51
C LEU A 174 -0.29 -0.60 7.81
N ARG A 175 -1.47 0.03 7.99
CA ARG A 175 -1.56 1.44 8.37
C ARG A 175 -0.93 1.69 9.75
N ARG A 176 -1.18 0.82 10.73
CA ARG A 176 -0.56 0.90 12.08
C ARG A 176 0.95 0.70 12.01
N MET A 177 1.40 -0.31 11.29
CA MET A 177 2.83 -0.61 11.08
C MET A 177 3.54 0.54 10.38
N TYR A 178 2.96 1.08 9.33
CA TYR A 178 3.47 2.23 8.60
C TYR A 178 3.64 3.45 9.52
N TRP A 179 2.62 3.76 10.34
CA TRP A 179 2.71 4.86 11.30
C TRP A 179 3.85 4.65 12.27
N LEU A 180 3.94 3.47 12.87
CA LEU A 180 4.96 3.14 13.86
C LEU A 180 6.38 3.12 13.30
N THR A 181 6.57 2.62 12.08
CA THR A 181 7.90 2.57 11.45
C THR A 181 8.37 3.93 10.95
N THR A 182 7.43 4.80 10.53
CA THR A 182 7.75 6.08 9.88
C THR A 182 7.86 7.23 10.89
N PHE A 183 6.99 7.25 11.91
CA PHE A 183 6.84 8.39 12.82
C PHE A 183 7.12 8.08 14.29
N GLU A 184 7.07 6.81 14.69
CA GLU A 184 7.30 6.37 16.07
C GLU A 184 8.39 5.29 16.14
N ALA A 185 9.54 5.54 15.50
CA ALA A 185 10.67 4.63 15.56
C ALA A 185 11.23 4.53 17.01
N ASP A 186 11.56 3.30 17.45
CA ASP A 186 12.11 3.01 18.77
C ASP A 186 13.07 1.82 18.64
N ALA A 187 14.32 2.13 18.26
CA ALA A 187 15.33 1.13 17.99
C ALA A 187 15.70 0.31 19.23
N GLU A 188 15.64 0.91 20.41
CA GLU A 188 15.94 0.23 21.68
C GLU A 188 14.89 -0.85 21.95
N ALA A 189 13.59 -0.49 21.92
CA ALA A 189 12.52 -1.46 22.14
C ALA A 189 12.52 -2.55 21.06
N ASP A 190 12.80 -2.19 19.80
CA ASP A 190 12.90 -3.16 18.71
C ASP A 190 14.02 -4.18 18.95
N ALA A 191 15.18 -3.73 19.43
CA ALA A 191 16.31 -4.60 19.74
C ALA A 191 16.00 -5.55 20.91
N ILE A 192 15.41 -5.03 21.98
CA ILE A 192 15.02 -5.83 23.16
C ILE A 192 14.00 -6.90 22.78
N VAL A 193 12.91 -6.48 22.11
CA VAL A 193 11.83 -7.41 21.69
C VAL A 193 12.36 -8.46 20.72
N LYS A 194 13.21 -8.07 19.77
CA LYS A 194 13.86 -9.02 18.87
C LYS A 194 14.69 -10.05 19.63
N ALA A 195 15.58 -9.61 20.52
CA ALA A 195 16.44 -10.50 21.28
C ALA A 195 15.62 -11.54 22.06
N VAL A 196 14.65 -11.08 22.86
CA VAL A 196 13.78 -11.96 23.65
C VAL A 196 12.95 -12.88 22.77
N ALA A 197 12.35 -12.37 21.68
CA ALA A 197 11.55 -13.18 20.77
C ALA A 197 12.37 -14.31 20.11
N PHE A 198 13.67 -14.16 19.93
CA PHE A 198 14.55 -15.20 19.36
C PHE A 198 15.13 -16.15 20.43
N ASP A 199 15.20 -15.74 21.69
CA ASP A 199 15.68 -16.57 22.81
C ASP A 199 14.57 -17.46 23.39
N LEU A 200 13.32 -17.00 23.42
CA LEU A 200 12.19 -17.76 23.95
C LEU A 200 12.04 -19.11 23.24
N LYS A 201 12.03 -20.21 24.01
CA LYS A 201 11.81 -21.57 23.48
C LYS A 201 10.41 -21.71 22.87
N THR A 202 9.40 -21.08 23.49
CA THR A 202 8.01 -21.09 23.07
C THR A 202 7.53 -19.65 22.90
N LEU A 203 7.34 -19.22 21.66
CA LEU A 203 6.76 -17.94 21.31
C LEU A 203 5.48 -18.21 20.52
N TRP A 204 4.31 -17.91 21.10
CA TRP A 204 3.02 -18.17 20.51
C TRP A 204 2.22 -16.90 20.23
N ARG A 205 2.25 -15.94 21.17
CA ARG A 205 1.43 -14.73 21.14
C ARG A 205 2.26 -13.50 21.44
N VAL A 206 1.75 -12.34 21.05
CA VAL A 206 2.37 -11.06 21.42
C VAL A 206 2.41 -10.90 22.94
N SER A 207 1.35 -11.34 23.65
CA SER A 207 1.29 -11.29 25.12
C SER A 207 2.41 -12.05 25.82
N ASP A 208 2.93 -13.12 25.23
CA ASP A 208 4.03 -13.89 25.85
C ASP A 208 5.30 -13.06 26.02
N LEU A 209 5.45 -12.00 25.24
CA LEU A 209 6.57 -11.04 25.37
C LEU A 209 6.36 -10.07 26.53
N PHE A 210 5.12 -9.82 26.96
CA PHE A 210 4.82 -8.86 28.04
C PHE A 210 5.29 -9.33 29.40
N ASP A 211 5.26 -10.65 29.62
CA ASP A 211 5.60 -11.27 30.90
C ASP A 211 7.11 -11.39 31.11
N VAL A 212 7.90 -11.28 30.04
CA VAL A 212 9.35 -11.55 30.07
C VAL A 212 10.20 -10.34 29.70
N ILE A 213 9.59 -9.27 29.20
CA ILE A 213 10.27 -8.04 28.79
C ILE A 213 9.98 -6.93 29.81
N ASP A 214 11.03 -6.34 30.35
CA ASP A 214 10.94 -5.17 31.24
C ASP A 214 10.73 -3.86 30.44
N LEU A 215 9.61 -3.81 29.73
CA LEU A 215 9.11 -2.64 29.02
C LEU A 215 7.60 -2.53 29.21
N PRO A 216 7.02 -1.32 29.16
CA PRO A 216 5.56 -1.17 29.14
C PRO A 216 4.93 -2.00 27.99
N ASN A 217 3.84 -2.70 28.27
CA ASN A 217 3.15 -3.56 27.28
C ASN A 217 2.85 -2.86 25.96
N GLY A 218 2.45 -1.56 26.02
CA GLY A 218 2.22 -0.75 24.84
C GLY A 218 3.49 -0.52 24.00
N ARG A 219 4.65 -0.36 24.63
CA ARG A 219 5.93 -0.19 23.96
C ARG A 219 6.38 -1.51 23.32
N THR A 220 6.21 -2.63 24.03
CA THR A 220 6.45 -3.99 23.53
C THR A 220 5.56 -4.33 22.33
N MET A 221 4.27 -3.98 22.42
CA MET A 221 3.32 -4.16 21.31
C MET A 221 3.72 -3.36 20.06
N LYS A 222 4.10 -2.09 20.22
CA LYS A 222 4.55 -1.24 19.11
C LYS A 222 5.84 -1.80 18.46
N ALA A 223 6.80 -2.24 19.26
CA ALA A 223 8.02 -2.87 18.76
C ALA A 223 7.71 -4.17 17.99
N SER A 224 6.80 -5.02 18.52
CA SER A 224 6.35 -6.24 17.83
C SER A 224 5.77 -5.93 16.46
N LEU A 225 4.92 -4.91 16.33
CA LEU A 225 4.34 -4.49 15.04
C LEU A 225 5.42 -3.98 14.08
N ARG A 226 6.42 -3.22 14.54
CA ARG A 226 7.55 -2.78 13.69
C ARG A 226 8.40 -3.96 13.22
N LEU A 227 8.63 -4.95 14.08
CA LEU A 227 9.37 -6.16 13.71
C LEU A 227 8.60 -7.04 12.73
N ILE A 228 7.26 -7.12 12.85
CA ILE A 228 6.41 -7.80 11.88
C ILE A 228 6.46 -7.08 10.53
N ALA A 229 6.35 -5.76 10.51
CA ALA A 229 6.44 -4.96 9.30
C ALA A 229 7.74 -5.18 8.51
N ARG A 230 8.86 -5.36 9.24
CA ARG A 230 10.19 -5.63 8.66
C ARG A 230 10.43 -7.11 8.34
N GLY A 231 9.46 -7.99 8.60
CA GLY A 231 9.60 -9.43 8.38
C GLY A 231 10.54 -10.14 9.36
N VAL A 232 10.91 -9.50 10.46
CA VAL A 232 11.72 -10.10 11.56
C VAL A 232 10.86 -11.06 12.38
N LEU A 233 9.60 -10.74 12.56
CA LEU A 233 8.55 -11.61 13.09
C LEU A 233 7.44 -11.74 12.06
N CYS A 234 6.65 -12.79 12.19
CA CYS A 234 5.47 -13.06 11.36
C CYS A 234 4.21 -13.05 12.21
N ALA A 235 3.07 -12.69 11.59
CA ALA A 235 1.74 -12.77 12.16
C ALA A 235 0.71 -13.04 11.06
N ASP A 236 -0.49 -13.46 11.44
CA ASP A 236 -1.61 -13.50 10.49
C ASP A 236 -2.09 -12.07 10.18
N MET A 237 -1.78 -11.62 8.98
CA MET A 237 -2.15 -10.29 8.51
C MET A 237 -3.64 -10.15 8.16
N ASN A 238 -4.37 -11.25 8.05
CA ASN A 238 -5.81 -11.25 7.74
C ASN A 238 -6.70 -11.12 9.00
N ALA A 239 -6.09 -11.13 10.18
CA ALA A 239 -6.72 -10.77 11.45
C ALA A 239 -6.08 -9.48 11.98
N VAL A 240 -6.86 -8.67 12.75
CA VAL A 240 -6.30 -7.47 13.41
C VAL A 240 -5.33 -7.91 14.49
N ILE A 241 -4.07 -7.48 14.38
CA ILE A 241 -3.01 -7.88 15.31
C ILE A 241 -3.18 -7.14 16.64
N GLY A 242 -3.28 -7.92 17.72
CA GLY A 242 -3.38 -7.44 19.10
C GLY A 242 -2.56 -8.33 20.03
N SER A 243 -2.67 -8.11 21.36
CA SER A 243 -1.95 -8.92 22.36
C SER A 243 -2.22 -10.44 22.26
N PRO A 244 -3.43 -10.93 21.98
CA PRO A 244 -3.67 -12.37 21.85
C PRO A 244 -3.25 -12.95 20.49
N SER A 245 -2.83 -12.11 19.53
CA SER A 245 -2.49 -12.56 18.19
C SER A 245 -1.27 -13.46 18.19
N ARG A 246 -1.36 -14.53 17.40
CA ARG A 246 -0.24 -15.44 17.19
C ARG A 246 0.86 -14.74 16.39
N ILE A 247 2.09 -14.93 16.87
CA ILE A 247 3.33 -14.50 16.21
C ILE A 247 4.32 -15.66 16.14
N TRP A 248 5.21 -15.61 15.17
CA TRP A 248 6.27 -16.61 15.00
C TRP A 248 7.49 -16.02 14.30
N ARG A 249 8.59 -16.72 14.37
CA ARG A 249 9.80 -16.41 13.62
C ARG A 249 9.66 -16.88 12.18
N PRO A 250 10.17 -16.14 11.18
CA PRO A 250 10.22 -16.66 9.81
C PRO A 250 11.08 -17.94 9.79
N THR A 251 10.64 -18.92 9.02
CA THR A 251 11.45 -20.09 8.69
C THR A 251 12.55 -19.63 7.73
N ILE A 252 13.81 -19.92 8.07
CA ILE A 252 14.97 -19.65 7.22
C ILE A 252 14.99 -20.63 6.04
#